data_17a1838f0d48e005928bf7233c40a186
#
_entry.id   17a1838f0d48e005928bf7233c40a186
#
_cell.length_a   1.000
_cell.length_b   1.000
_cell.length_c   1.000
_cell.angle_alpha   90.00
_cell.angle_beta   90.00
_cell.angle_gamma   90.00
#
_symmetry.space_group_name_H-M   'P 1'
#
loop_
_entity.id
_entity.type
_entity.pdbx_description
1 polymer ?
#
loop_
_entity_poly.entity_id
_entity_poly.type
_entity_poly.pdbx_seq_one_letter_code
_entity_poly.pdbx_strand_id
1 'polypeptide(L)'
;YLRGYELELSEHAAAVFRAVEQLFGRDAVAPHLLKVVPNAPHDAETWEDVLLAPSAPREGGWKAVELLDGAGLYGWFGVTPKDIPFAARRAWVAKLPLQLADLKHHLHLKADGDMIRVVNLALSRHALDAGFSYDGNGEETPGVVDIGSLAIFGGVTEGRIRNILSSGDGGLEKVDQRVTAASAASWLKGRKEFFASIWQQPDEVVPEAPSPDFSDEVVFVPVAADGSHFHPGLARGGKFMIGAKGEEVHFPSFDEALSALQKMATPRWRRPNEVGNWGIVSGRDWKRI
;
A
#
# COMPACT_ATOMS: atom_id res chain seq x y z
N TYR A 1 -2.05 -9.29 -6.03
CA TYR A 1 -3.23 -9.38 -6.93
C TYR A 1 -3.54 -8.07 -7.69
N LEU A 2 -3.00 -6.91 -7.27
CA LEU A 2 -3.24 -5.61 -7.92
C LEU A 2 -2.12 -5.19 -8.91
N ARG A 3 -1.08 -5.99 -9.10
CA ARG A 3 0.12 -5.61 -9.87
C ARG A 3 0.25 -6.24 -11.26
N GLY A 4 -0.68 -7.09 -11.69
CA GLY A 4 -0.60 -7.75 -13.01
C GLY A 4 -0.79 -6.80 -14.18
N TYR A 5 -1.55 -5.73 -14.01
CA TYR A 5 -1.86 -4.77 -15.07
C TYR A 5 -0.69 -3.87 -15.50
N GLU A 6 0.36 -3.75 -14.68
CA GLU A 6 1.52 -2.88 -14.99
C GLU A 6 2.25 -3.31 -16.26
N LEU A 7 2.42 -4.63 -16.45
CA LEU A 7 3.01 -5.16 -17.67
C LEU A 7 2.12 -4.90 -18.88
N GLU A 8 0.82 -5.15 -18.73
CA GLU A 8 -0.16 -4.89 -19.79
C GLU A 8 -0.19 -3.41 -20.18
N LEU A 9 -0.11 -2.48 -19.20
CA LEU A 9 -0.03 -1.04 -19.45
C LEU A 9 1.27 -0.67 -20.19
N SER A 10 2.41 -1.25 -19.81
CA SER A 10 3.68 -1.04 -20.49
C SER A 10 3.65 -1.52 -21.94
N GLU A 11 3.01 -2.66 -22.22
CA GLU A 11 2.81 -3.16 -23.59
C GLU A 11 1.92 -2.21 -24.42
N HIS A 12 0.84 -1.68 -23.83
CA HIS A 12 -0.02 -0.70 -24.49
C HIS A 12 0.72 0.61 -24.78
N ALA A 13 1.48 1.13 -23.81
CA ALA A 13 2.29 2.33 -24.02
C ALA A 13 3.33 2.13 -25.12
N ALA A 14 4.00 0.96 -25.16
CA ALA A 14 4.93 0.62 -26.21
C ALA A 14 4.25 0.55 -27.58
N ALA A 15 3.04 0.02 -27.68
CA ALA A 15 2.28 0.01 -28.94
C ALA A 15 1.93 1.42 -29.42
N VAL A 16 1.52 2.30 -28.50
CA VAL A 16 1.26 3.72 -28.82
C VAL A 16 2.54 4.42 -29.27
N PHE A 17 3.67 4.22 -28.58
CA PHE A 17 4.94 4.84 -28.96
C PHE A 17 5.41 4.40 -30.34
N ARG A 18 5.31 3.10 -30.65
CA ARG A 18 5.60 2.60 -32.01
C ARG A 18 4.70 3.22 -33.08
N ALA A 19 3.41 3.39 -32.79
CA ALA A 19 2.49 4.05 -33.71
C ALA A 19 2.89 5.52 -33.96
N VAL A 20 3.31 6.25 -32.92
CA VAL A 20 3.82 7.63 -33.04
C VAL A 20 5.11 7.66 -33.88
N GLU A 21 6.04 6.74 -33.68
CA GLU A 21 7.26 6.62 -34.50
C GLU A 21 6.95 6.33 -35.99
N GLN A 22 5.96 5.49 -36.25
CA GLN A 22 5.53 5.20 -37.61
C GLN A 22 4.91 6.41 -38.30
N LEU A 23 4.18 7.26 -37.59
CA LEU A 23 3.53 8.44 -38.13
C LEU A 23 4.49 9.61 -38.37
N PHE A 24 5.46 9.81 -37.50
CA PHE A 24 6.30 11.02 -37.50
C PHE A 24 7.79 10.75 -37.78
N GLY A 25 8.19 9.50 -37.86
CA GLY A 25 9.58 9.07 -38.00
C GLY A 25 10.29 8.93 -36.66
N ARG A 26 11.03 7.81 -36.48
CA ARG A 26 11.70 7.45 -35.21
C ARG A 26 12.67 8.54 -34.75
N ASP A 27 13.53 9.02 -35.65
CA ASP A 27 14.57 10.00 -35.31
C ASP A 27 13.99 11.31 -34.76
N ALA A 28 12.78 11.67 -35.23
CA ALA A 28 12.11 12.89 -34.81
C ALA A 28 11.46 12.77 -33.42
N VAL A 29 10.99 11.59 -33.03
CA VAL A 29 10.13 11.46 -31.82
C VAL A 29 10.73 10.62 -30.71
N ALA A 30 11.59 9.62 -30.96
CA ALA A 30 12.12 8.73 -29.94
C ALA A 30 12.77 9.45 -28.73
N PRO A 31 13.58 10.53 -28.90
CA PRO A 31 14.15 11.27 -27.79
C PRO A 31 13.09 11.96 -26.92
N HIS A 32 11.93 12.29 -27.50
CA HIS A 32 10.82 12.91 -26.78
C HIS A 32 9.98 11.85 -26.06
N LEU A 33 9.79 10.69 -26.68
CA LEU A 33 9.08 9.56 -26.07
C LEU A 33 9.82 9.05 -24.83
N LEU A 34 11.16 8.96 -24.87
CA LEU A 34 11.95 8.59 -23.69
C LEU A 34 11.71 9.54 -22.50
N LYS A 35 11.56 10.84 -22.75
CA LYS A 35 11.33 11.84 -21.70
C LYS A 35 9.97 11.72 -21.01
N VAL A 36 8.98 11.10 -21.66
CA VAL A 36 7.65 10.90 -21.04
C VAL A 36 7.53 9.57 -20.34
N VAL A 37 8.55 8.68 -20.43
CA VAL A 37 8.61 7.46 -19.62
C VAL A 37 9.01 7.86 -18.19
N PRO A 38 8.16 7.60 -17.19
CA PRO A 38 8.48 7.96 -15.81
C PRO A 38 9.70 7.21 -15.30
N ASN A 39 10.50 7.90 -14.48
CA ASN A 39 11.67 7.33 -13.83
C ASN A 39 12.69 6.67 -14.79
N ALA A 40 12.75 7.13 -16.04
CA ALA A 40 13.75 6.65 -16.99
C ALA A 40 15.17 6.91 -16.43
N PRO A 41 16.06 5.91 -16.41
CA PRO A 41 17.46 6.09 -16.05
C PRO A 41 18.13 7.15 -16.93
N HIS A 42 19.07 7.92 -16.34
CA HIS A 42 19.77 8.96 -17.07
C HIS A 42 20.63 8.44 -18.24
N ASP A 43 21.04 7.19 -18.17
CA ASP A 43 21.84 6.47 -19.15
C ASP A 43 21.00 5.62 -20.12
N ALA A 44 19.66 5.70 -20.03
CA ALA A 44 18.79 5.01 -20.98
C ALA A 44 18.92 5.61 -22.39
N GLU A 45 19.17 4.77 -23.37
CA GLU A 45 19.33 5.18 -24.76
C GLU A 45 17.99 5.20 -25.51
N THR A 46 17.10 4.27 -25.20
CA THR A 46 15.80 4.13 -25.85
C THR A 46 14.65 4.01 -24.84
N TRP A 47 13.46 4.39 -25.27
CA TRP A 47 12.27 4.21 -24.46
C TRP A 47 11.90 2.72 -24.31
N GLU A 48 12.26 1.87 -25.30
CA GLU A 48 12.05 0.44 -25.25
C GLU A 48 12.84 -0.21 -24.11
N ASP A 49 14.10 0.20 -23.92
CA ASP A 49 14.96 -0.34 -22.88
C ASP A 49 14.39 -0.07 -21.48
N VAL A 50 13.70 1.04 -21.30
CA VAL A 50 13.08 1.40 -20.04
C VAL A 50 11.71 0.75 -19.88
N LEU A 51 10.84 0.91 -20.87
CA LEU A 51 9.44 0.54 -20.77
C LEU A 51 9.20 -0.98 -20.80
N LEU A 52 10.04 -1.71 -21.55
CA LEU A 52 9.92 -3.16 -21.73
C LEU A 52 10.92 -3.96 -20.89
N ALA A 53 11.75 -3.30 -20.10
CA ALA A 53 12.68 -4.01 -19.22
C ALA A 53 11.93 -4.86 -18.19
N PRO A 54 12.43 -6.07 -17.85
CA PRO A 54 11.84 -6.89 -16.79
C PRO A 54 11.83 -6.20 -15.42
N SER A 55 12.76 -5.26 -15.22
CA SER A 55 12.91 -4.42 -14.02
C SER A 55 12.39 -3.00 -14.24
N ALA A 56 11.57 -2.76 -15.27
CA ALA A 56 11.04 -1.43 -15.53
C ALA A 56 10.43 -0.84 -14.27
N PRO A 57 10.73 0.44 -13.93
CA PRO A 57 10.14 1.09 -12.77
C PRO A 57 8.64 1.21 -13.01
N ARG A 58 7.90 0.35 -12.32
CA ARG A 58 6.44 0.23 -12.43
C ARG A 58 5.72 1.03 -11.36
N GLU A 59 6.48 1.73 -10.51
CA GLU A 59 5.95 2.53 -9.43
C GLU A 59 6.04 4.02 -9.74
N GLY A 60 4.89 4.65 -9.85
CA GLY A 60 4.75 6.11 -9.88
C GLY A 60 4.95 6.79 -11.22
N GLY A 61 4.28 7.92 -11.38
CA GLY A 61 4.49 8.86 -12.50
C GLY A 61 3.54 8.72 -13.69
N TRP A 62 2.89 7.59 -13.90
CA TRP A 62 1.88 7.45 -14.94
C TRP A 62 0.47 7.73 -14.38
N LYS A 63 -0.24 8.67 -14.99
CA LYS A 63 -1.64 8.96 -14.62
C LYS A 63 -2.55 7.74 -14.71
N ALA A 64 -2.29 6.85 -15.67
CA ALA A 64 -3.03 5.60 -15.79
C ALA A 64 -2.77 4.64 -14.63
N VAL A 65 -1.53 4.58 -14.09
CA VAL A 65 -1.20 3.78 -12.90
C VAL A 65 -1.93 4.33 -11.67
N GLU A 66 -1.83 5.64 -11.42
CA GLU A 66 -2.54 6.30 -10.31
C GLU A 66 -4.06 6.03 -10.37
N LEU A 67 -4.65 6.09 -11.57
CA LEU A 67 -6.06 5.81 -11.79
C LEU A 67 -6.40 4.35 -11.52
N LEU A 68 -5.60 3.41 -12.03
CA LEU A 68 -5.84 1.97 -11.87
C LEU A 68 -5.58 1.50 -10.43
N ASP A 69 -4.57 2.03 -9.75
CA ASP A 69 -4.33 1.76 -8.32
C ASP A 69 -5.50 2.25 -7.47
N GLY A 70 -5.93 3.49 -7.71
CA GLY A 70 -7.11 4.04 -7.03
C GLY A 70 -8.37 3.23 -7.31
N ALA A 71 -8.59 2.84 -8.58
CA ALA A 71 -9.69 2.00 -8.98
C ALA A 71 -9.65 0.61 -8.31
N GLY A 72 -8.45 0.02 -8.21
CA GLY A 72 -8.24 -1.26 -7.52
C GLY A 72 -8.56 -1.17 -6.03
N LEU A 73 -8.07 -0.14 -5.34
CA LEU A 73 -8.39 0.10 -3.92
C LEU A 73 -9.89 0.29 -3.70
N TYR A 74 -10.52 1.13 -4.52
CA TYR A 74 -11.96 1.36 -4.44
C TYR A 74 -12.75 0.09 -4.79
N GLY A 75 -12.43 -0.55 -5.89
CA GLY A 75 -13.11 -1.75 -6.35
C GLY A 75 -13.05 -2.89 -5.34
N TRP A 76 -11.86 -3.17 -4.80
CA TRP A 76 -11.68 -4.30 -3.87
C TRP A 76 -12.20 -4.00 -2.47
N PHE A 77 -11.84 -2.86 -1.90
CA PHE A 77 -12.05 -2.57 -0.48
C PHE A 77 -13.10 -1.49 -0.20
N GLY A 78 -13.63 -0.81 -1.22
CA GLY A 78 -14.57 0.31 -1.01
C GLY A 78 -13.94 1.52 -0.32
N VAL A 79 -12.64 1.74 -0.52
CA VAL A 79 -11.88 2.88 0.02
C VAL A 79 -11.35 3.77 -1.10
N THR A 80 -11.09 5.02 -0.81
CA THR A 80 -10.37 5.92 -1.73
C THR A 80 -8.87 5.91 -1.43
N PRO A 81 -8.01 6.34 -2.38
CA PRO A 81 -6.60 6.59 -2.10
C PRO A 81 -6.41 7.51 -0.89
N LYS A 82 -5.33 7.29 -0.13
CA LYS A 82 -5.07 8.03 1.14
C LYS A 82 -4.84 9.52 0.95
N ASP A 83 -4.33 9.92 -0.20
CA ASP A 83 -4.10 11.31 -0.58
C ASP A 83 -5.38 12.07 -0.95
N ILE A 84 -6.53 11.36 -1.08
CA ILE A 84 -7.83 11.99 -1.32
C ILE A 84 -8.47 12.37 0.03
N PRO A 85 -8.51 13.66 0.39
CA PRO A 85 -9.09 14.10 1.64
C PRO A 85 -10.61 13.81 1.68
N PHE A 86 -11.16 13.60 2.85
CA PHE A 86 -12.57 13.22 3.05
C PHE A 86 -13.55 14.08 2.26
N ALA A 87 -13.37 15.41 2.29
CA ALA A 87 -14.24 16.35 1.55
C ALA A 87 -14.23 16.16 0.02
N ALA A 88 -13.15 15.57 -0.54
CA ALA A 88 -12.99 15.35 -1.97
C ALA A 88 -13.42 13.93 -2.42
N ARG A 89 -13.61 12.98 -1.50
CA ARG A 89 -13.88 11.57 -1.82
C ARG A 89 -15.11 11.38 -2.68
N ARG A 90 -16.19 12.09 -2.36
CA ARG A 90 -17.45 12.04 -3.13
C ARG A 90 -17.25 12.46 -4.59
N ALA A 91 -16.51 13.54 -4.81
CA ALA A 91 -16.22 14.01 -6.16
C ALA A 91 -15.28 13.06 -6.91
N TRP A 92 -14.32 12.45 -6.21
CA TRP A 92 -13.41 11.46 -6.77
C TRP A 92 -14.17 10.20 -7.22
N VAL A 93 -15.01 9.61 -6.35
CA VAL A 93 -15.83 8.43 -6.66
C VAL A 93 -16.79 8.71 -7.82
N ALA A 94 -17.41 9.89 -7.86
CA ALA A 94 -18.31 10.27 -8.96
C ALA A 94 -17.62 10.40 -10.32
N LYS A 95 -16.35 10.82 -10.35
CA LYS A 95 -15.56 10.97 -11.59
C LYS A 95 -14.95 9.66 -12.07
N LEU A 96 -14.67 8.74 -11.16
CA LEU A 96 -13.94 7.51 -11.43
C LEU A 96 -14.55 6.68 -12.60
N PRO A 97 -15.88 6.43 -12.68
CA PRO A 97 -16.45 5.65 -13.77
C PRO A 97 -16.20 6.26 -15.14
N LEU A 98 -16.30 7.58 -15.27
CA LEU A 98 -16.07 8.28 -16.55
C LEU A 98 -14.61 8.19 -16.97
N GLN A 99 -13.67 8.37 -16.03
CA GLN A 99 -12.25 8.23 -16.29
C GLN A 99 -11.88 6.78 -16.69
N LEU A 100 -12.50 5.77 -16.08
CA LEU A 100 -12.29 4.38 -16.45
C LEU A 100 -12.93 4.03 -17.80
N ALA A 101 -14.06 4.63 -18.15
CA ALA A 101 -14.67 4.48 -19.46
C ALA A 101 -13.77 5.05 -20.55
N ASP A 102 -13.20 6.24 -20.34
CA ASP A 102 -12.23 6.86 -21.24
C ASP A 102 -10.97 5.99 -21.40
N LEU A 103 -10.40 5.51 -20.30
CA LEU A 103 -9.24 4.61 -20.32
C LEU A 103 -9.54 3.35 -21.16
N LYS A 104 -10.65 2.70 -20.87
CA LYS A 104 -11.10 1.50 -21.59
C LYS A 104 -11.28 1.75 -23.09
N HIS A 105 -11.88 2.88 -23.45
CA HIS A 105 -12.11 3.25 -24.83
C HIS A 105 -10.81 3.48 -25.59
N HIS A 106 -9.90 4.30 -25.05
CA HIS A 106 -8.68 4.70 -25.71
C HIS A 106 -7.61 3.61 -25.77
N LEU A 107 -7.52 2.77 -24.75
CA LEU A 107 -6.55 1.67 -24.72
C LEU A 107 -7.07 0.37 -25.34
N HIS A 108 -8.33 0.29 -25.74
CA HIS A 108 -8.92 -0.93 -26.31
C HIS A 108 -8.61 -2.17 -25.45
N LEU A 109 -8.90 -2.10 -24.14
CA LEU A 109 -8.51 -3.11 -23.16
C LEU A 109 -8.98 -4.52 -23.57
N LYS A 110 -8.09 -5.50 -23.45
CA LYS A 110 -8.39 -6.91 -23.72
C LYS A 110 -9.43 -7.42 -22.73
N ALA A 111 -10.40 -8.21 -23.21
CA ALA A 111 -11.52 -8.71 -22.38
C ALA A 111 -11.05 -9.62 -21.22
N ASP A 112 -9.90 -10.27 -21.35
CA ASP A 112 -9.30 -11.20 -20.39
C ASP A 112 -8.06 -10.60 -19.68
N GLY A 113 -7.75 -9.33 -19.92
CA GLY A 113 -6.60 -8.63 -19.34
C GLY A 113 -6.76 -8.29 -17.85
N ASP A 114 -5.67 -7.97 -17.21
CA ASP A 114 -5.68 -7.56 -15.80
C ASP A 114 -6.21 -6.13 -15.63
N MET A 115 -5.92 -5.22 -16.57
CA MET A 115 -6.49 -3.87 -16.56
C MET A 115 -8.02 -3.88 -16.60
N ILE A 116 -8.61 -4.65 -17.50
CA ILE A 116 -10.07 -4.71 -17.62
C ILE A 116 -10.72 -5.30 -16.36
N ARG A 117 -10.04 -6.22 -15.67
CA ARG A 117 -10.52 -6.76 -14.38
C ARG A 117 -10.59 -5.69 -13.31
N VAL A 118 -9.54 -4.85 -13.18
CA VAL A 118 -9.52 -3.71 -12.24
C VAL A 118 -10.63 -2.72 -12.58
N VAL A 119 -10.77 -2.37 -13.85
CA VAL A 119 -11.83 -1.47 -14.34
C VAL A 119 -13.21 -2.02 -14.01
N ASN A 120 -13.50 -3.27 -14.37
CA ASN A 120 -14.80 -3.89 -14.11
C ASN A 120 -15.11 -3.99 -12.61
N LEU A 121 -14.10 -4.28 -11.78
CA LEU A 121 -14.26 -4.34 -10.33
C LEU A 121 -14.68 -2.98 -9.76
N ALA A 122 -14.00 -1.90 -10.17
CA ALA A 122 -14.32 -0.55 -9.72
C ALA A 122 -15.69 -0.07 -10.22
N LEU A 123 -16.02 -0.33 -11.49
CA LEU A 123 -17.35 -0.01 -12.04
C LEU A 123 -18.48 -0.80 -11.36
N SER A 124 -18.24 -2.09 -11.06
CA SER A 124 -19.18 -2.92 -10.32
C SER A 124 -19.37 -2.43 -8.89
N ARG A 125 -18.31 -2.00 -8.22
CA ARG A 125 -18.39 -1.37 -6.90
C ARG A 125 -19.21 -0.09 -6.95
N HIS A 126 -18.94 0.77 -7.93
CA HIS A 126 -19.70 2.00 -8.10
C HIS A 126 -21.20 1.71 -8.30
N ALA A 127 -21.54 0.70 -9.11
CA ALA A 127 -22.92 0.31 -9.31
C ALA A 127 -23.60 -0.18 -8.01
N LEU A 128 -22.86 -0.90 -7.14
CA LEU A 128 -23.38 -1.31 -5.83
C LEU A 128 -23.57 -0.13 -4.87
N ASP A 129 -22.65 0.85 -4.89
CA ASP A 129 -22.68 2.01 -3.98
C ASP A 129 -23.70 3.07 -4.41
N ALA A 130 -23.82 3.33 -5.71
CA ALA A 130 -24.64 4.39 -6.28
C ALA A 130 -26.01 3.92 -6.80
N GLY A 131 -26.14 2.61 -7.09
CA GLY A 131 -27.37 2.04 -7.67
C GLY A 131 -27.50 2.21 -9.18
N PHE A 132 -26.56 2.90 -9.82
CA PHE A 132 -26.56 3.14 -11.27
C PHE A 132 -25.18 2.86 -11.89
N SER A 133 -25.17 2.73 -13.21
CA SER A 133 -23.97 2.65 -14.05
C SER A 133 -24.05 3.73 -15.14
N TYR A 134 -22.92 4.02 -15.80
CA TYR A 134 -22.94 4.87 -16.99
C TYR A 134 -22.89 4.00 -18.26
N ASP A 135 -23.65 4.39 -19.28
CA ASP A 135 -23.58 3.80 -20.62
C ASP A 135 -22.41 4.34 -21.43
N GLY A 136 -22.29 3.93 -22.72
CA GLY A 136 -21.26 4.38 -23.63
C GLY A 136 -21.30 5.87 -23.97
N ASN A 137 -22.42 6.56 -23.69
CA ASN A 137 -22.61 8.00 -23.91
C ASN A 137 -22.43 8.82 -22.61
N GLY A 138 -22.16 8.15 -21.49
CA GLY A 138 -22.02 8.79 -20.18
C GLY A 138 -23.37 9.10 -19.50
N GLU A 139 -24.48 8.49 -19.97
CA GLU A 139 -25.79 8.62 -19.34
C GLU A 139 -26.00 7.58 -18.25
N GLU A 140 -26.72 7.94 -17.19
CA GLU A 140 -27.04 7.03 -16.09
C GLU A 140 -28.05 5.97 -16.53
N THR A 141 -27.72 4.71 -16.22
CA THR A 141 -28.54 3.54 -16.48
C THR A 141 -28.67 2.72 -15.18
N PRO A 142 -29.66 1.80 -15.06
CA PRO A 142 -29.74 0.93 -13.91
C PRO A 142 -28.43 0.21 -13.62
N GLY A 143 -27.99 0.20 -12.37
CA GLY A 143 -26.70 -0.34 -11.97
C GLY A 143 -26.56 -1.82 -12.30
N VAL A 144 -25.43 -2.19 -12.87
CA VAL A 144 -25.09 -3.57 -13.21
C VAL A 144 -23.71 -3.95 -12.72
N VAL A 145 -23.57 -5.20 -12.30
CA VAL A 145 -22.35 -5.79 -11.74
C VAL A 145 -21.85 -6.87 -12.69
N ASP A 146 -20.56 -6.81 -13.01
CA ASP A 146 -19.88 -7.85 -13.80
C ASP A 146 -19.82 -9.18 -13.02
N ILE A 147 -19.96 -10.31 -13.73
CA ILE A 147 -19.97 -11.65 -13.11
C ILE A 147 -18.64 -11.97 -12.43
N GLY A 148 -17.50 -11.62 -13.05
CA GLY A 148 -16.18 -11.81 -12.46
C GLY A 148 -15.99 -10.98 -11.20
N SER A 149 -16.42 -9.72 -11.24
CA SER A 149 -16.40 -8.82 -10.07
C SER A 149 -17.30 -9.33 -8.94
N LEU A 150 -18.50 -9.80 -9.26
CA LEU A 150 -19.42 -10.38 -8.27
C LEU A 150 -18.83 -11.65 -7.63
N ALA A 151 -18.14 -12.48 -8.41
CA ALA A 151 -17.45 -13.66 -7.91
C ALA A 151 -16.36 -13.28 -6.89
N ILE A 152 -15.55 -12.25 -7.19
CA ILE A 152 -14.53 -11.69 -6.29
C ILE A 152 -15.19 -11.19 -5.01
N PHE A 153 -16.22 -10.34 -5.11
CA PHE A 153 -16.93 -9.80 -3.95
C PHE A 153 -17.55 -10.88 -3.06
N GLY A 154 -18.03 -11.93 -3.64
CA GLY A 154 -18.70 -13.02 -2.92
C GLY A 154 -17.75 -14.12 -2.44
N GLY A 155 -16.45 -14.07 -2.75
CA GLY A 155 -15.48 -15.11 -2.42
C GLY A 155 -15.79 -16.46 -3.09
N VAL A 156 -16.32 -16.45 -4.32
CA VAL A 156 -16.70 -17.64 -5.06
C VAL A 156 -16.13 -17.62 -6.48
N THR A 157 -16.27 -18.72 -7.22
CA THR A 157 -15.87 -18.77 -8.63
C THR A 157 -16.96 -18.17 -9.53
N GLU A 158 -16.57 -17.67 -10.71
CA GLU A 158 -17.54 -17.23 -11.73
C GLU A 158 -18.49 -18.33 -12.14
N GLY A 159 -18.02 -19.58 -12.22
CA GLY A 159 -18.84 -20.74 -12.51
C GLY A 159 -19.97 -20.90 -11.48
N ARG A 160 -19.69 -20.61 -10.20
CA ARG A 160 -20.73 -20.63 -9.16
C ARG A 160 -21.77 -19.54 -9.39
N ILE A 161 -21.37 -18.32 -9.76
CA ILE A 161 -22.33 -17.24 -10.09
C ILE A 161 -23.18 -17.62 -11.30
N ARG A 162 -22.58 -18.15 -12.38
CA ARG A 162 -23.32 -18.60 -13.56
C ARG A 162 -24.31 -19.72 -13.24
N ASN A 163 -23.96 -20.66 -12.36
CA ASN A 163 -24.88 -21.71 -11.91
C ASN A 163 -26.07 -21.13 -11.14
N ILE A 164 -25.84 -20.17 -10.22
CA ILE A 164 -26.90 -19.48 -9.49
C ILE A 164 -27.86 -18.76 -10.47
N LEU A 165 -27.31 -18.06 -11.46
CA LEU A 165 -28.11 -17.37 -12.48
C LEU A 165 -28.93 -18.34 -13.34
N SER A 166 -28.40 -19.54 -13.61
CA SER A 166 -29.08 -20.55 -14.42
C SER A 166 -30.16 -21.30 -13.65
N SER A 167 -29.95 -21.56 -12.35
CA SER A 167 -30.95 -22.26 -11.51
C SER A 167 -32.07 -21.34 -11.05
N GLY A 168 -31.88 -20.04 -11.02
CA GLY A 168 -32.82 -19.08 -10.45
C GLY A 168 -32.87 -19.10 -8.90
N ASP A 169 -32.09 -19.98 -8.24
CA ASP A 169 -32.14 -20.25 -6.81
C ASP A 169 -31.23 -19.34 -6.03
N GLY A 170 -31.16 -18.17 -6.13
CA GLY A 170 -30.17 -17.35 -5.37
C GLY A 170 -30.49 -15.87 -5.37
N GLY A 171 -31.64 -15.50 -5.96
CA GLY A 171 -32.09 -14.13 -5.97
C GLY A 171 -31.23 -13.17 -6.82
N LEU A 172 -30.33 -13.72 -7.65
CA LEU A 172 -29.58 -12.92 -8.62
C LEU A 172 -30.39 -12.74 -9.91
N GLU A 173 -30.49 -11.50 -10.35
CA GLU A 173 -31.21 -11.14 -11.58
C GLU A 173 -30.21 -10.78 -12.68
N LYS A 174 -30.31 -11.53 -13.81
CA LYS A 174 -29.46 -11.35 -14.98
C LYS A 174 -29.98 -10.25 -15.89
N VAL A 175 -29.08 -9.38 -16.32
CA VAL A 175 -29.30 -8.41 -17.42
C VAL A 175 -28.15 -8.56 -18.40
N ASP A 176 -28.41 -9.02 -19.61
CA ASP A 176 -27.41 -9.39 -20.62
C ASP A 176 -26.38 -10.39 -20.05
N GLN A 177 -25.11 -9.99 -20.00
CA GLN A 177 -24.00 -10.78 -19.43
C GLN A 177 -23.61 -10.30 -18.01
N ARG A 178 -24.47 -9.55 -17.34
CA ARG A 178 -24.23 -8.94 -16.03
C ARG A 178 -25.36 -9.26 -15.06
N VAL A 179 -25.23 -8.77 -13.84
CA VAL A 179 -26.21 -8.94 -12.75
C VAL A 179 -26.69 -7.56 -12.32
N THR A 180 -27.99 -7.40 -12.02
CA THR A 180 -28.48 -6.11 -11.50
C THR A 180 -27.81 -5.78 -10.17
N ALA A 181 -27.43 -4.52 -9.96
CA ALA A 181 -26.78 -4.09 -8.73
C ALA A 181 -27.65 -4.34 -7.49
N ALA A 182 -28.96 -4.20 -7.61
CA ALA A 182 -29.91 -4.43 -6.52
C ALA A 182 -29.90 -5.90 -6.05
N SER A 183 -29.99 -6.87 -7.00
CA SER A 183 -29.94 -8.29 -6.66
C SER A 183 -28.57 -8.71 -6.17
N ALA A 184 -27.49 -8.16 -6.77
CA ALA A 184 -26.10 -8.39 -6.33
C ALA A 184 -25.89 -7.89 -4.90
N ALA A 185 -26.34 -6.68 -4.56
CA ALA A 185 -26.23 -6.13 -3.21
C ALA A 185 -26.96 -7.00 -2.18
N SER A 186 -28.17 -7.46 -2.50
CA SER A 186 -28.94 -8.37 -1.65
C SER A 186 -28.22 -9.70 -1.44
N TRP A 187 -27.63 -10.26 -2.50
CA TRP A 187 -26.89 -11.52 -2.45
C TRP A 187 -25.56 -11.40 -1.68
N LEU A 188 -24.90 -10.23 -1.73
CA LEU A 188 -23.66 -9.96 -1.00
C LEU A 188 -23.87 -9.71 0.49
N LYS A 189 -25.09 -9.37 0.91
CA LYS A 189 -25.40 -9.05 2.30
C LYS A 189 -25.06 -10.22 3.23
N GLY A 190 -24.21 -9.96 4.20
CA GLY A 190 -23.77 -10.95 5.19
C GLY A 190 -22.67 -11.90 4.72
N ARG A 191 -22.11 -11.73 3.53
CA ARG A 191 -20.95 -12.49 3.09
C ARG A 191 -19.68 -11.93 3.73
N LYS A 192 -18.85 -12.81 4.31
CA LYS A 192 -17.63 -12.44 5.03
C LYS A 192 -16.54 -11.84 4.12
N GLU A 193 -16.53 -12.26 2.86
CA GLU A 193 -15.53 -11.83 1.87
C GLU A 193 -15.87 -10.46 1.25
N PHE A 194 -17.10 -9.98 1.45
CA PHE A 194 -17.53 -8.69 0.92
C PHE A 194 -17.20 -7.56 1.90
N PHE A 195 -16.29 -6.69 1.51
CA PHE A 195 -16.01 -5.46 2.21
C PHE A 195 -16.99 -4.37 1.79
N ALA A 196 -17.88 -3.96 2.69
CA ALA A 196 -18.75 -2.83 2.44
C ALA A 196 -17.92 -1.55 2.25
N SER A 197 -18.39 -0.66 1.37
CA SER A 197 -17.68 0.61 1.12
C SER A 197 -17.69 1.50 2.34
N ILE A 198 -16.52 2.00 2.72
CA ILE A 198 -16.31 2.88 3.88
C ILE A 198 -15.83 4.28 3.48
N TRP A 199 -15.67 4.56 2.19
CA TRP A 199 -15.19 5.87 1.71
C TRP A 199 -16.07 7.06 2.13
N GLN A 200 -17.34 6.81 2.46
CA GLN A 200 -18.28 7.81 2.97
C GLN A 200 -18.12 8.09 4.48
N GLN A 201 -17.37 7.25 5.17
CA GLN A 201 -17.12 7.44 6.59
C GLN A 201 -15.96 8.43 6.75
N PRO A 202 -16.05 9.41 7.69
CA PRO A 202 -14.89 10.19 8.04
C PRO A 202 -13.79 9.23 8.48
N ASP A 203 -12.54 9.61 8.19
CA ASP A 203 -11.43 8.88 8.78
C ASP A 203 -11.66 8.86 10.29
N GLU A 204 -11.62 7.68 10.90
CA GLU A 204 -11.51 7.64 12.33
C GLU A 204 -10.32 8.54 12.67
N VAL A 205 -10.58 9.59 13.44
CA VAL A 205 -9.51 10.30 14.11
C VAL A 205 -8.97 9.24 15.07
N VAL A 206 -8.09 8.37 14.56
CA VAL A 206 -7.17 7.64 15.43
C VAL A 206 -6.53 8.79 16.20
N PRO A 207 -6.83 8.95 17.52
CA PRO A 207 -6.16 9.97 18.30
C PRO A 207 -4.70 9.70 17.98
N GLU A 208 -4.06 10.69 17.35
CA GLU A 208 -2.67 10.60 16.91
C GLU A 208 -1.97 9.96 18.10
N ALA A 209 -1.65 8.69 17.98
CA ALA A 209 -0.97 7.98 19.05
C ALA A 209 0.20 8.88 19.32
N PRO A 210 0.30 9.48 20.52
CA PRO A 210 1.19 10.61 20.77
C PRO A 210 2.44 10.26 20.03
N SER A 211 2.78 11.08 19.02
CA SER A 211 3.86 10.78 18.04
C SER A 211 4.92 10.18 18.89
N PRO A 212 5.37 8.91 18.69
CA PRO A 212 6.31 8.33 19.60
C PRO A 212 7.34 9.41 19.71
N ASP A 213 7.40 9.99 20.89
CA ASP A 213 8.28 11.12 21.12
C ASP A 213 9.64 10.51 20.83
N PHE A 214 10.19 10.77 19.62
CA PHE A 214 11.52 10.30 19.24
C PHE A 214 12.58 10.98 20.10
N SER A 215 12.14 11.74 21.13
CA SER A 215 12.94 12.07 22.29
C SER A 215 13.14 10.87 23.23
N ASP A 216 12.39 9.78 23.10
CA ASP A 216 12.84 8.47 23.57
C ASP A 216 13.94 8.01 22.60
N GLU A 217 15.07 8.63 22.78
CA GLU A 217 16.36 8.24 22.21
C GLU A 217 16.46 6.73 22.39
N VAL A 218 16.39 5.97 21.28
CA VAL A 218 16.56 4.54 21.32
C VAL A 218 17.92 4.25 21.92
N VAL A 219 17.91 3.94 23.19
CA VAL A 219 19.12 3.80 23.96
C VAL A 219 19.52 2.34 24.01
N PHE A 220 20.71 2.02 23.53
CA PHE A 220 21.29 0.69 23.70
C PHE A 220 22.12 0.66 24.98
N VAL A 221 21.73 -0.22 25.90
CA VAL A 221 22.42 -0.41 27.17
C VAL A 221 23.12 -1.77 27.23
N PRO A 222 24.30 -1.86 27.83
CA PRO A 222 25.02 -3.13 27.96
C PRO A 222 24.33 -4.06 28.97
N VAL A 223 24.34 -5.37 28.63
CA VAL A 223 23.77 -6.46 29.41
C VAL A 223 24.88 -7.37 29.91
N ALA A 224 24.87 -7.68 31.20
CA ALA A 224 25.81 -8.60 31.81
C ALA A 224 25.40 -10.06 31.59
N ALA A 225 26.32 -11.00 31.93
CA ALA A 225 26.09 -12.45 31.72
C ALA A 225 24.86 -13.02 32.47
N ASP A 226 24.44 -12.37 33.54
CA ASP A 226 23.27 -12.74 34.35
C ASP A 226 21.97 -12.08 33.86
N GLY A 227 21.97 -11.41 32.70
CA GLY A 227 20.82 -10.73 32.13
C GLY A 227 20.54 -9.34 32.72
N SER A 228 21.28 -8.90 33.77
CA SER A 228 21.14 -7.54 34.26
C SER A 228 21.70 -6.53 33.29
N HIS A 229 21.06 -5.38 33.15
CA HIS A 229 21.49 -4.31 32.22
C HIS A 229 21.81 -3.02 32.96
N PHE A 230 22.55 -2.14 32.33
CA PHE A 230 22.82 -0.79 32.82
C PHE A 230 21.55 0.04 32.75
N HIS A 231 21.15 0.73 33.82
CA HIS A 231 19.93 1.52 33.91
C HIS A 231 20.06 2.70 34.90
N PRO A 232 19.20 3.74 34.80
CA PRO A 232 19.31 4.94 35.67
C PRO A 232 19.29 4.67 37.18
N GLY A 233 18.63 3.60 37.62
CA GLY A 233 18.57 3.21 39.04
C GLY A 233 19.89 2.71 39.63
N LEU A 234 20.96 2.60 38.86
CA LEU A 234 22.29 2.21 39.32
C LEU A 234 23.14 3.38 39.86
N ALA A 235 22.57 4.56 39.98
CA ALA A 235 23.23 5.70 40.59
C ALA A 235 23.44 5.45 42.09
N ARG A 236 24.68 5.57 42.58
CA ARG A 236 25.02 5.52 43.97
C ARG A 236 25.53 6.88 44.43
N GLY A 237 24.82 7.49 45.39
CA GLY A 237 25.13 8.87 45.78
C GLY A 237 25.04 9.88 44.63
N GLY A 238 24.12 9.66 43.68
CA GLY A 238 23.92 10.52 42.53
C GLY A 238 24.95 10.36 41.43
N LYS A 239 25.77 9.31 41.43
CA LYS A 239 26.85 9.07 40.45
C LYS A 239 26.86 7.61 39.98
N PHE A 240 27.20 7.42 38.69
CA PHE A 240 27.45 6.11 38.10
C PHE A 240 28.94 5.80 38.10
N MET A 241 29.33 4.58 38.44
CA MET A 241 30.72 4.13 38.47
C MET A 241 30.99 3.19 37.32
N ILE A 242 31.82 3.62 36.38
CA ILE A 242 32.14 2.94 35.13
C ILE A 242 33.64 2.66 35.05
N GLY A 243 34.01 1.45 34.67
CA GLY A 243 35.42 1.07 34.50
C GLY A 243 35.81 -0.24 35.16
N ALA A 244 37.07 -0.62 35.02
CA ALA A 244 37.66 -1.78 35.69
C ALA A 244 37.90 -1.49 37.20
N LYS A 245 38.09 -2.57 37.98
CA LYS A 245 38.35 -2.44 39.41
C LYS A 245 39.65 -1.65 39.65
N GLY A 246 39.54 -0.52 40.34
CA GLY A 246 40.63 0.38 40.66
C GLY A 246 40.84 1.47 39.59
N GLU A 247 40.09 1.47 38.47
CA GLU A 247 40.17 2.47 37.40
C GLU A 247 38.77 3.06 37.12
N GLU A 248 37.88 3.01 38.15
CA GLU A 248 36.52 3.49 37.96
C GLU A 248 36.46 5.01 37.85
N VAL A 249 35.73 5.49 36.86
CA VAL A 249 35.37 6.88 36.67
C VAL A 249 33.93 7.12 37.10
N HIS A 250 33.68 8.25 37.76
CA HIS A 250 32.39 8.64 38.23
C HIS A 250 31.71 9.63 37.28
N PHE A 251 30.50 9.32 36.86
CA PHE A 251 29.66 10.13 35.98
C PHE A 251 28.45 10.68 36.72
N PRO A 252 28.13 11.98 36.57
CA PRO A 252 26.97 12.58 37.27
C PRO A 252 25.62 12.27 36.59
N SER A 253 25.64 11.89 35.32
CA SER A 253 24.42 11.58 34.55
C SER A 253 24.48 10.19 33.94
N PHE A 254 23.27 9.64 33.65
CA PHE A 254 23.12 8.36 32.99
C PHE A 254 23.69 8.40 31.57
N ASP A 255 23.42 9.48 30.82
CA ASP A 255 23.81 9.63 29.41
C ASP A 255 25.33 9.72 29.24
N GLU A 256 26.02 10.45 30.14
CA GLU A 256 27.48 10.51 30.15
C GLU A 256 28.09 9.14 30.48
N ALA A 257 27.52 8.43 31.47
CA ALA A 257 27.98 7.11 31.86
C ALA A 257 27.76 6.09 30.74
N LEU A 258 26.61 6.14 30.08
CA LEU A 258 26.29 5.28 28.94
C LEU A 258 27.18 5.55 27.74
N SER A 259 27.43 6.81 27.42
CA SER A 259 28.38 7.23 26.37
C SER A 259 29.77 6.72 26.63
N ALA A 260 30.20 6.68 27.90
CA ALA A 260 31.48 6.09 28.29
C ALA A 260 31.48 4.57 28.11
N LEU A 261 30.41 3.87 28.48
CA LEU A 261 30.27 2.42 28.28
C LEU A 261 30.28 2.02 26.81
N GLN A 262 29.64 2.81 25.94
CA GLN A 262 29.61 2.58 24.50
C GLN A 262 30.97 2.70 23.81
N LYS A 263 31.91 3.46 24.41
CA LYS A 263 33.29 3.61 23.91
C LYS A 263 34.23 2.50 24.39
N MET A 264 33.80 1.64 25.33
CA MET A 264 34.65 0.58 25.85
C MET A 264 34.54 -0.68 24.98
N ALA A 265 35.65 -1.34 24.71
CA ALA A 265 35.70 -2.65 24.07
C ALA A 265 34.93 -3.70 24.88
N THR A 266 34.93 -3.61 26.20
CA THR A 266 34.13 -4.41 27.12
C THR A 266 33.53 -3.46 28.16
N PRO A 267 32.24 -3.11 28.06
CA PRO A 267 31.57 -2.23 29.01
C PRO A 267 31.62 -2.82 30.44
N ARG A 268 32.06 -1.99 31.42
CA ARG A 268 32.14 -2.39 32.82
C ARG A 268 31.51 -1.34 33.72
N TRP A 269 30.61 -1.77 34.62
CA TRP A 269 29.94 -0.86 35.54
C TRP A 269 29.70 -1.52 36.91
N ARG A 270 29.50 -0.70 37.95
CA ARG A 270 29.08 -1.21 39.28
C ARG A 270 27.57 -1.33 39.39
N ARG A 271 27.14 -2.43 40.00
CA ARG A 271 25.75 -2.67 40.41
C ARG A 271 25.68 -3.46 41.72
N PRO A 272 24.55 -3.39 42.45
CA PRO A 272 24.31 -4.29 43.56
C PRO A 272 23.99 -5.70 43.04
N ASN A 273 24.40 -6.73 43.77
CA ASN A 273 23.94 -8.09 43.60
C ASN A 273 22.61 -8.31 44.38
N GLU A 274 22.06 -9.52 44.34
CA GLU A 274 20.78 -9.86 44.99
C GLU A 274 20.80 -9.63 46.53
N VAL A 275 21.97 -9.62 47.15
CA VAL A 275 22.18 -9.40 48.60
C VAL A 275 22.50 -7.93 48.89
N GLY A 276 22.51 -7.07 47.87
CA GLY A 276 22.80 -5.62 48.02
C GLY A 276 24.28 -5.25 48.03
N ASN A 277 25.21 -6.19 47.82
CA ASN A 277 26.63 -5.90 47.71
C ASN A 277 27.00 -5.38 46.35
N TRP A 278 27.73 -4.27 46.28
CA TRP A 278 28.14 -3.63 45.04
C TRP A 278 29.37 -4.29 44.43
N GLY A 279 29.21 -4.82 43.23
CA GLY A 279 30.27 -5.44 42.43
C GLY A 279 30.39 -4.84 41.04
N ILE A 280 31.52 -5.07 40.37
CA ILE A 280 31.73 -4.71 38.98
C ILE A 280 31.25 -5.88 38.12
N VAL A 281 30.47 -5.57 37.09
CA VAL A 281 30.07 -6.52 36.06
C VAL A 281 30.56 -6.07 34.68
N SER A 282 30.66 -7.03 33.76
CA SER A 282 31.06 -6.79 32.37
C SER A 282 29.88 -7.06 31.44
N GLY A 283 29.61 -6.18 30.52
CA GLY A 283 28.67 -6.36 29.45
C GLY A 283 29.14 -7.41 28.45
N ARG A 284 28.23 -8.26 28.01
CA ARG A 284 28.45 -9.27 26.97
C ARG A 284 27.61 -9.02 25.73
N ASP A 285 26.53 -8.26 25.89
CA ASP A 285 25.55 -7.96 24.85
C ASP A 285 24.97 -6.56 25.03
N TRP A 286 24.19 -6.09 24.08
CA TRP A 286 23.52 -4.80 24.10
C TRP A 286 22.00 -5.00 23.93
N LYS A 287 21.23 -4.37 24.77
CA LYS A 287 19.75 -4.41 24.72
C LYS A 287 19.24 -3.02 24.38
N ARG A 288 18.27 -2.97 23.49
CA ARG A 288 17.45 -1.78 23.22
C ARG A 288 16.45 -1.58 24.36
N ILE A 289 16.41 -0.39 24.93
CA ILE A 289 15.41 0.07 25.90
C ILE A 289 14.78 1.35 25.41
#